data_aeecfa0597564467275407ad7d12e486
#
_entry.id   aeecfa0597564467275407ad7d12e486
#
_cell.length_a   1.000
_cell.length_b   1.000
_cell.length_c   1.000
_cell.angle_alpha   90.00
_cell.angle_beta   90.00
_cell.angle_gamma   90.00
#
_symmetry.space_group_name_H-M   'P 1'
#
loop_
_entity.id
_entity.type
_entity.pdbx_description
1 polymer ?
#
loop_
_entity_poly.entity_id
_entity_poly.type
_entity_poly.pdbx_seq_one_letter_code
_entity_poly.pdbx_strand_id
1 'polypeptide(L)'
;MDNAGMKRGIVIEDDWPGHRLDLFTYPEHYREDVDSVYIPHGVIMDRVERLARYVTEDFGDCITVLCVLKGGYKFCADLVEFIEVLGRNSDKYLETRVEFIRLKSYLVGELKHDNDQSTEELHIIGSRDLSFVRGKSVLIVEAIVDTGKTMKALLKHVETFEPTMVKVAGLLVKRVPNMAENLTDYVGFEIPNRFVVGYALDYNEYFRDLSHICVISETGKAKYKV
;
A
#
# COMPACT_ATOMS: atom_id res chain seq x y z
N MET A 1 -20.90 14.50 4.32
CA MET A 1 -20.05 13.71 5.24
C MET A 1 -18.61 14.23 5.09
N ASP A 2 -17.93 14.42 6.18
CA ASP A 2 -16.62 15.07 6.21
C ASP A 2 -15.58 14.18 5.51
N ASN A 3 -15.01 14.66 4.42
CA ASN A 3 -14.06 13.92 3.56
C ASN A 3 -12.69 13.68 4.25
N ALA A 4 -12.51 14.21 5.46
CA ALA A 4 -11.25 14.14 6.22
C ALA A 4 -10.88 12.71 6.62
N GLY A 5 -11.86 11.87 6.99
CA GLY A 5 -11.63 10.49 7.37
C GLY A 5 -11.23 9.55 6.22
N MET A 6 -11.55 9.91 4.96
CA MET A 6 -11.07 9.18 3.78
C MET A 6 -9.61 9.49 3.48
N LYS A 7 -9.25 10.77 3.56
CA LYS A 7 -7.92 11.26 3.15
C LYS A 7 -6.81 11.01 4.17
N ARG A 8 -7.13 10.86 5.46
CA ARG A 8 -6.13 10.57 6.51
C ARG A 8 -6.21 9.14 7.04
N GLY A 9 -7.36 8.52 6.98
CA GLY A 9 -7.60 7.20 7.54
C GLY A 9 -7.58 7.19 9.07
N ILE A 10 -7.20 6.03 9.64
CA ILE A 10 -6.95 5.90 11.09
C ILE A 10 -5.57 6.45 11.38
N VAL A 11 -5.50 7.51 12.18
CA VAL A 11 -4.23 8.14 12.56
C VAL A 11 -3.62 7.38 13.74
N ILE A 12 -2.42 6.87 13.55
CA ILE A 12 -1.63 6.27 14.62
C ILE A 12 -0.66 7.34 15.13
N GLU A 13 -0.73 7.60 16.43
CA GLU A 13 0.06 8.65 17.08
C GLU A 13 1.56 8.29 17.13
N ASP A 14 2.41 9.31 17.23
CA ASP A 14 3.86 9.14 17.17
C ASP A 14 4.42 8.32 18.34
N ASP A 15 3.78 8.40 19.50
CA ASP A 15 4.15 7.68 20.72
C ASP A 15 3.48 6.31 20.87
N TRP A 16 2.69 5.87 19.88
CA TRP A 16 2.07 4.54 19.92
C TRP A 16 3.14 3.43 19.92
N PRO A 17 3.24 2.63 21.01
CA PRO A 17 4.27 1.59 21.12
C PRO A 17 3.91 0.31 20.37
N GLY A 18 2.65 0.14 19.96
CA GLY A 18 2.09 -1.13 19.54
C GLY A 18 1.62 -2.00 20.70
N HIS A 19 1.04 -3.12 20.38
CA HIS A 19 0.62 -4.13 21.36
C HIS A 19 1.74 -5.11 21.68
N ARG A 20 1.72 -5.68 22.87
CA ARG A 20 2.64 -6.73 23.27
C ARG A 20 2.44 -7.98 22.41
N LEU A 21 3.54 -8.64 22.06
CA LEU A 21 3.53 -9.82 21.18
C LEU A 21 2.79 -11.00 21.78
N ASP A 22 2.85 -11.18 23.11
CA ASP A 22 2.23 -12.28 23.83
C ASP A 22 0.68 -12.27 23.80
N LEU A 23 0.08 -11.20 23.31
CA LEU A 23 -1.36 -11.07 23.11
C LEU A 23 -1.85 -11.60 21.75
N PHE A 24 -0.95 -11.98 20.87
CA PHE A 24 -1.30 -12.34 19.49
C PHE A 24 -0.58 -13.63 19.04
N THR A 25 -1.16 -14.29 18.06
CA THR A 25 -0.54 -15.41 17.38
C THR A 25 0.27 -14.92 16.19
N TYR A 26 1.53 -15.32 16.14
CA TYR A 26 2.45 -15.03 15.05
C TYR A 26 3.45 -16.18 14.88
N PRO A 27 4.18 -16.31 13.75
CA PRO A 27 5.19 -17.36 13.58
C PRO A 27 6.31 -17.24 14.61
N GLU A 28 6.49 -18.29 15.42
CA GLU A 28 7.40 -18.28 16.58
C GLU A 28 8.86 -17.96 16.22
N HIS A 29 9.28 -18.27 14.99
CA HIS A 29 10.64 -17.97 14.52
C HIS A 29 10.93 -16.46 14.36
N TYR A 30 9.90 -15.59 14.41
CA TYR A 30 10.05 -14.13 14.40
C TYR A 30 9.97 -13.50 15.80
N ARG A 31 9.93 -14.28 16.86
CA ARG A 31 9.71 -13.80 18.23
C ARG A 31 10.66 -12.70 18.66
N GLU A 32 11.96 -12.83 18.32
CA GLU A 32 13.00 -11.84 18.67
C GLU A 32 13.21 -10.80 17.56
N ASP A 33 12.56 -10.99 16.42
CA ASP A 33 12.79 -10.24 15.20
C ASP A 33 11.81 -9.05 15.05
N VAL A 34 10.77 -9.01 15.88
CA VAL A 34 9.78 -7.93 15.92
C VAL A 34 9.58 -7.41 17.34
N ASP A 35 9.36 -6.10 17.48
CA ASP A 35 9.19 -5.44 18.78
C ASP A 35 7.75 -5.49 19.29
N SER A 36 6.78 -5.33 18.39
CA SER A 36 5.37 -5.22 18.74
C SER A 36 4.46 -5.52 17.55
N VAL A 37 3.21 -5.91 17.85
CA VAL A 37 2.11 -5.88 16.88
C VAL A 37 1.62 -4.44 16.78
N TYR A 38 1.93 -3.78 15.67
CA TYR A 38 1.64 -2.37 15.48
C TYR A 38 0.19 -2.13 15.07
N ILE A 39 -0.30 -2.93 14.12
CA ILE A 39 -1.70 -2.96 13.69
C ILE A 39 -2.15 -4.42 13.62
N PRO A 40 -3.08 -4.85 14.49
CA PRO A 40 -3.62 -6.21 14.47
C PRO A 40 -4.38 -6.50 13.17
N HIS A 41 -4.33 -7.76 12.72
CA HIS A 41 -4.98 -8.20 11.49
C HIS A 41 -6.48 -7.89 11.44
N GLY A 42 -7.21 -8.09 12.56
CA GLY A 42 -8.63 -7.76 12.62
C GLY A 42 -8.92 -6.28 12.34
N VAL A 43 -8.08 -5.38 12.88
CA VAL A 43 -8.20 -3.93 12.64
C VAL A 43 -7.89 -3.59 11.17
N ILE A 44 -6.92 -4.29 10.57
CA ILE A 44 -6.64 -4.14 9.14
C ILE A 44 -7.87 -4.52 8.31
N MET A 45 -8.46 -5.69 8.58
CA MET A 45 -9.61 -6.21 7.83
C MET A 45 -10.83 -5.28 7.93
N ASP A 46 -11.18 -4.83 9.14
CA ASP A 46 -12.27 -3.87 9.34
C ASP A 46 -12.03 -2.56 8.55
N ARG A 47 -10.78 -2.09 8.54
CA ARG A 47 -10.44 -0.88 7.79
C ARG A 47 -10.51 -1.10 6.29
N VAL A 48 -10.02 -2.23 5.79
CA VAL A 48 -10.07 -2.60 4.36
C VAL A 48 -11.52 -2.72 3.88
N GLU A 49 -12.41 -3.34 4.66
CA GLU A 49 -13.84 -3.36 4.36
C GLU A 49 -14.42 -1.95 4.22
N ARG A 50 -14.05 -1.04 5.13
CA ARG A 50 -14.51 0.35 5.04
C ARG A 50 -13.99 1.06 3.79
N LEU A 51 -12.73 0.82 3.40
CA LEU A 51 -12.17 1.35 2.15
C LEU A 51 -12.91 0.81 0.92
N ALA A 52 -13.26 -0.48 0.92
CA ALA A 52 -14.04 -1.09 -0.16
C ALA A 52 -15.38 -0.38 -0.36
N ARG A 53 -16.07 0.02 0.73
CA ARG A 53 -17.31 0.82 0.64
C ARG A 53 -17.09 2.18 -0.03
N TYR A 54 -16.03 2.91 0.34
CA TYR A 54 -15.70 4.18 -0.30
C TYR A 54 -15.41 4.00 -1.80
N VAL A 55 -14.66 2.97 -2.15
CA VAL A 55 -14.35 2.64 -3.54
C VAL A 55 -15.64 2.35 -4.33
N THR A 56 -16.54 1.52 -3.79
CA THR A 56 -17.80 1.19 -4.48
C THR A 56 -18.75 2.36 -4.61
N GLU A 57 -18.68 3.35 -3.72
CA GLU A 57 -19.44 4.60 -3.81
C GLU A 57 -18.93 5.51 -4.92
N ASP A 58 -17.62 5.59 -5.11
CA ASP A 58 -16.95 6.50 -6.04
C ASP A 58 -16.83 5.96 -7.47
N PHE A 59 -16.70 4.65 -7.62
CA PHE A 59 -16.60 4.00 -8.92
C PHE A 59 -17.99 3.63 -9.46
N GLY A 60 -18.15 3.71 -10.80
CA GLY A 60 -19.39 3.37 -11.48
C GLY A 60 -19.61 1.86 -11.60
N ASP A 61 -19.75 1.37 -12.84
CA ASP A 61 -20.07 -0.03 -13.12
C ASP A 61 -18.85 -0.92 -13.30
N CYS A 62 -17.66 -0.35 -13.50
CA CYS A 62 -16.42 -1.08 -13.70
C CYS A 62 -15.21 -0.39 -13.07
N ILE A 63 -14.26 -1.21 -12.62
CA ILE A 63 -13.00 -0.78 -12.03
C ILE A 63 -11.85 -1.64 -12.56
N THR A 64 -10.77 -1.00 -12.95
CA THR A 64 -9.48 -1.67 -13.22
C THR A 64 -8.57 -1.43 -12.04
N VAL A 65 -8.33 -2.46 -11.25
CA VAL A 65 -7.43 -2.42 -10.11
C VAL A 65 -6.00 -2.68 -10.58
N LEU A 66 -5.10 -1.75 -10.34
CA LEU A 66 -3.67 -1.90 -10.61
C LEU A 66 -2.93 -2.14 -9.29
N CYS A 67 -2.65 -3.39 -9.00
CA CYS A 67 -1.96 -3.81 -7.78
C CYS A 67 -0.44 -3.63 -7.90
N VAL A 68 0.15 -2.88 -6.98
CA VAL A 68 1.61 -2.70 -6.93
C VAL A 68 2.26 -3.84 -6.15
N LEU A 69 3.00 -4.68 -6.86
CA LEU A 69 3.72 -5.82 -6.28
C LEU A 69 5.12 -5.41 -5.78
N LYS A 70 5.67 -6.11 -4.79
CA LYS A 70 5.09 -7.30 -4.11
C LYS A 70 4.25 -6.91 -2.88
N GLY A 71 4.56 -5.83 -2.20
CA GLY A 71 3.95 -5.47 -0.91
C GLY A 71 2.42 -5.37 -0.93
N GLY A 72 1.85 -4.94 -2.05
CA GLY A 72 0.41 -4.69 -2.17
C GLY A 72 -0.48 -5.91 -2.33
N TYR A 73 0.05 -7.13 -2.52
CA TYR A 73 -0.79 -8.25 -2.95
C TYR A 73 -1.86 -8.65 -1.92
N LYS A 74 -1.55 -8.68 -0.62
CA LYS A 74 -2.55 -9.02 0.42
C LYS A 74 -3.63 -7.96 0.52
N PHE A 75 -3.23 -6.70 0.59
CA PHE A 75 -4.17 -5.59 0.64
C PHE A 75 -5.08 -5.56 -0.59
N CYS A 76 -4.52 -5.75 -1.78
CA CYS A 76 -5.28 -5.80 -3.02
C CYS A 76 -6.29 -6.96 -3.01
N ALA A 77 -5.87 -8.16 -2.62
CA ALA A 77 -6.75 -9.33 -2.57
C ALA A 77 -7.91 -9.13 -1.60
N ASP A 78 -7.65 -8.67 -0.39
CA ASP A 78 -8.69 -8.44 0.62
C ASP A 78 -9.62 -7.29 0.22
N LEU A 79 -9.09 -6.21 -0.36
CA LEU A 79 -9.89 -5.09 -0.85
C LEU A 79 -10.85 -5.53 -1.97
N VAL A 80 -10.35 -6.29 -2.94
CA VAL A 80 -11.16 -6.83 -4.04
C VAL A 80 -12.22 -7.80 -3.52
N GLU A 81 -11.88 -8.70 -2.59
CA GLU A 81 -12.86 -9.60 -1.97
C GLU A 81 -13.99 -8.82 -1.29
N PHE A 82 -13.69 -7.76 -0.54
CA PHE A 82 -14.73 -6.93 0.07
C PHE A 82 -15.57 -6.17 -0.97
N ILE A 83 -14.98 -5.68 -2.06
CA ILE A 83 -15.71 -5.07 -3.18
C ILE A 83 -16.70 -6.07 -3.77
N GLU A 84 -16.27 -7.31 -4.01
CA GLU A 84 -17.13 -8.37 -4.56
C GLU A 84 -18.23 -8.78 -3.59
N VAL A 85 -17.95 -8.89 -2.29
CA VAL A 85 -18.96 -9.19 -1.25
C VAL A 85 -20.03 -8.09 -1.20
N LEU A 86 -19.62 -6.83 -1.25
CA LEU A 86 -20.53 -5.69 -1.28
C LEU A 86 -21.42 -5.70 -2.53
N GLY A 87 -20.85 -6.02 -3.70
CA GLY A 87 -21.58 -6.16 -4.96
C GLY A 87 -22.61 -7.30 -4.92
N ARG A 88 -22.24 -8.46 -4.36
CA ARG A 88 -23.16 -9.60 -4.19
C ARG A 88 -24.36 -9.30 -3.28
N ASN A 89 -24.19 -8.37 -2.34
CA ASN A 89 -25.21 -8.00 -1.35
C ASN A 89 -25.98 -6.71 -1.69
N SER A 90 -25.84 -6.21 -2.90
CA SER A 90 -26.50 -4.99 -3.37
C SER A 90 -26.98 -5.15 -4.82
N ASP A 91 -27.86 -4.26 -5.26
CA ASP A 91 -28.29 -4.20 -6.67
C ASP A 91 -27.22 -3.55 -7.57
N LYS A 92 -26.12 -3.07 -7.00
CA LYS A 92 -25.02 -2.43 -7.72
C LYS A 92 -23.85 -3.39 -7.85
N TYR A 93 -23.67 -3.93 -9.05
CA TYR A 93 -22.51 -4.75 -9.39
C TYR A 93 -21.39 -3.89 -9.96
N LEU A 94 -20.18 -4.02 -9.38
CA LEU A 94 -18.98 -3.37 -9.87
C LEU A 94 -18.09 -4.42 -10.54
N GLU A 95 -18.04 -4.43 -11.89
CA GLU A 95 -17.14 -5.32 -12.63
C GLU A 95 -15.70 -4.98 -12.29
N THR A 96 -14.99 -5.92 -11.67
CA THR A 96 -13.62 -5.71 -11.19
C THR A 96 -12.63 -6.50 -12.04
N ARG A 97 -11.63 -5.82 -12.58
CA ARG A 97 -10.46 -6.42 -13.27
C ARG A 97 -9.21 -6.10 -12.47
N VAL A 98 -8.37 -7.10 -12.25
CA VAL A 98 -7.13 -6.93 -11.48
C VAL A 98 -5.94 -7.15 -12.40
N GLU A 99 -5.08 -6.15 -12.43
CA GLU A 99 -3.80 -6.15 -13.15
C GLU A 99 -2.67 -5.89 -12.16
N PHE A 100 -1.47 -6.34 -12.50
CA PHE A 100 -0.32 -6.25 -11.61
C PHE A 100 0.82 -5.46 -12.23
N ILE A 101 1.42 -4.60 -11.43
CA ILE A 101 2.65 -3.90 -11.78
C ILE A 101 3.69 -4.14 -10.70
N ARG A 102 4.93 -4.39 -11.11
CA ARG A 102 6.04 -4.51 -10.17
C ARG A 102 6.99 -3.34 -10.33
N LEU A 103 7.14 -2.60 -9.24
CA LEU A 103 8.07 -1.47 -9.18
C LEU A 103 9.33 -1.90 -8.43
N LYS A 104 10.48 -1.40 -8.87
CA LYS A 104 11.74 -1.52 -8.15
C LYS A 104 12.05 -0.14 -7.55
N SER A 105 12.01 -0.03 -6.23
CA SER A 105 12.57 1.14 -5.55
C SER A 105 14.09 0.97 -5.47
N TYR A 106 14.85 1.86 -6.09
CA TYR A 106 16.28 1.96 -5.80
C TYR A 106 16.45 2.76 -4.51
N LEU A 107 17.05 2.15 -3.50
CA LEU A 107 17.78 2.91 -2.51
C LEU A 107 18.91 3.61 -3.27
N VAL A 108 18.83 4.94 -3.35
CA VAL A 108 19.88 5.78 -3.90
C VAL A 108 21.13 5.61 -3.02
N GLY A 109 22.00 4.67 -3.38
CA GLY A 109 23.21 4.35 -2.62
C GLY A 109 24.37 3.82 -3.46
N GLU A 110 24.15 3.38 -4.69
CA GLU A 110 25.20 2.65 -5.43
C GLU A 110 25.55 3.17 -6.83
N LEU A 111 25.24 4.38 -7.20
CA LEU A 111 25.82 4.98 -8.42
C LEU A 111 26.22 6.43 -8.17
N LYS A 112 27.37 6.63 -7.54
CA LYS A 112 28.15 7.86 -7.73
C LYS A 112 28.85 7.76 -9.09
N HIS A 113 28.25 8.32 -10.11
CA HIS A 113 28.98 8.89 -11.22
C HIS A 113 28.54 10.34 -11.41
N ASP A 114 29.54 11.20 -11.43
CA ASP A 114 29.41 12.64 -11.61
C ASP A 114 28.59 12.99 -12.85
N ASN A 115 27.79 14.07 -12.69
CA ASN A 115 27.05 14.78 -13.72
C ASN A 115 25.85 14.03 -14.30
N ASP A 116 24.67 14.11 -13.64
CA ASP A 116 23.50 14.69 -14.32
C ASP A 116 22.31 14.84 -13.35
N GLN A 117 21.41 15.73 -13.70
CA GLN A 117 20.15 15.94 -13.00
C GLN A 117 19.43 14.58 -12.86
N SER A 118 19.31 14.09 -11.63
CA SER A 118 18.65 12.81 -11.34
C SER A 118 17.17 12.90 -11.70
N THR A 119 16.85 12.54 -12.91
CA THR A 119 15.49 12.18 -13.30
C THR A 119 15.15 10.93 -12.48
N GLU A 120 14.20 11.07 -11.55
CA GLU A 120 13.64 9.96 -10.80
C GLU A 120 12.93 9.03 -11.78
N GLU A 121 13.65 8.09 -12.40
CA GLU A 121 13.07 7.15 -13.34
C GLU A 121 12.28 6.09 -12.58
N LEU A 122 11.02 5.94 -12.97
CA LEU A 122 10.17 4.84 -12.52
C LEU A 122 10.69 3.53 -13.13
N HIS A 123 11.25 2.65 -12.29
CA HIS A 123 11.69 1.34 -12.71
C HIS A 123 10.56 0.31 -12.61
N ILE A 124 9.88 0.06 -13.73
CA ILE A 124 8.88 -1.00 -13.87
C ILE A 124 9.59 -2.29 -14.28
N ILE A 125 9.37 -3.36 -13.52
CA ILE A 125 9.83 -4.70 -13.88
C ILE A 125 8.77 -5.37 -14.74
N GLY A 126 9.13 -5.72 -15.96
CA GLY A 126 8.22 -6.28 -16.95
C GLY A 126 7.79 -5.26 -17.99
N SER A 127 6.57 -5.38 -18.49
CA SER A 127 6.04 -4.45 -19.49
C SER A 127 5.76 -3.08 -18.90
N ARG A 128 6.26 -2.03 -19.59
CA ARG A 128 5.89 -0.64 -19.33
C ARG A 128 4.60 -0.23 -20.05
N ASP A 129 4.07 -1.09 -20.90
CA ASP A 129 2.82 -0.84 -21.62
C ASP A 129 1.63 -1.10 -20.70
N LEU A 130 0.94 -0.04 -20.35
CA LEU A 130 -0.29 -0.03 -19.58
C LEU A 130 -1.49 0.37 -20.46
N SER A 131 -1.43 0.12 -21.77
CA SER A 131 -2.50 0.49 -22.72
C SER A 131 -3.89 -0.06 -22.35
N PHE A 132 -3.94 -1.12 -21.54
CA PHE A 132 -5.18 -1.68 -21.01
C PHE A 132 -5.96 -0.72 -20.09
N VAL A 133 -5.31 0.33 -19.54
CA VAL A 133 -6.00 1.32 -18.70
C VAL A 133 -6.68 2.43 -19.51
N ARG A 134 -6.43 2.50 -20.82
CA ARG A 134 -6.99 3.56 -21.67
C ARG A 134 -8.51 3.62 -21.62
N GLY A 135 -9.04 4.80 -21.29
CA GLY A 135 -10.47 5.02 -21.14
C GLY A 135 -11.13 4.26 -19.99
N LYS A 136 -10.35 3.75 -19.04
CA LYS A 136 -10.84 3.01 -17.88
C LYS A 136 -10.79 3.85 -16.60
N SER A 137 -11.63 3.46 -15.63
CA SER A 137 -11.53 3.93 -14.26
C SER A 137 -10.53 3.03 -13.51
N VAL A 138 -9.43 3.60 -13.06
CA VAL A 138 -8.29 2.87 -12.50
C VAL A 138 -8.17 3.14 -10.99
N LEU A 139 -8.01 2.08 -10.22
CA LEU A 139 -7.64 2.13 -8.81
C LEU A 139 -6.23 1.53 -8.63
N ILE A 140 -5.27 2.37 -8.31
CA ILE A 140 -3.94 1.91 -7.91
C ILE A 140 -3.99 1.47 -6.46
N VAL A 141 -3.51 0.25 -6.15
CA VAL A 141 -3.48 -0.30 -4.80
C VAL A 141 -2.05 -0.53 -4.35
N GLU A 142 -1.65 0.17 -3.30
CA GLU A 142 -0.30 0.14 -2.73
C GLU A 142 -0.34 -0.13 -1.23
N ALA A 143 0.53 -0.98 -0.73
CA ALA A 143 0.58 -1.30 0.70
C ALA A 143 1.11 -0.13 1.54
N ILE A 144 2.12 0.58 1.05
CA ILE A 144 2.74 1.67 1.81
C ILE A 144 3.19 2.80 0.89
N VAL A 145 2.73 4.00 1.20
CA VAL A 145 3.20 5.25 0.59
C VAL A 145 4.12 5.93 1.60
N ASP A 146 5.41 5.95 1.30
CA ASP A 146 6.44 6.56 2.15
C ASP A 146 6.63 8.04 1.77
N THR A 147 7.60 8.37 0.95
CA THR A 147 7.83 9.75 0.51
C THR A 147 6.89 10.22 -0.60
N GLY A 148 6.13 9.32 -1.18
CA GLY A 148 5.24 9.59 -2.31
C GLY A 148 5.93 9.66 -3.68
N LYS A 149 7.26 9.65 -3.74
CA LYS A 149 8.01 9.81 -5.00
C LYS A 149 7.68 8.72 -6.02
N THR A 150 7.69 7.46 -5.61
CA THR A 150 7.34 6.32 -6.47
C THR A 150 5.90 6.41 -6.95
N MET A 151 4.97 6.77 -6.06
CA MET A 151 3.56 6.93 -6.42
C MET A 151 3.36 8.07 -7.41
N LYS A 152 4.03 9.21 -7.21
CA LYS A 152 3.98 10.34 -8.14
C LYS A 152 4.49 9.97 -9.54
N ALA A 153 5.59 9.22 -9.61
CA ALA A 153 6.13 8.74 -10.87
C ALA A 153 5.19 7.73 -11.55
N LEU A 154 4.57 6.82 -10.77
CA LEU A 154 3.60 5.86 -11.29
C LEU A 154 2.35 6.56 -11.82
N LEU A 155 1.78 7.52 -11.08
CA LEU A 155 0.62 8.30 -11.53
C LEU A 155 0.91 9.01 -12.86
N LYS A 156 2.05 9.70 -12.95
CA LYS A 156 2.47 10.35 -14.20
C LYS A 156 2.59 9.36 -15.36
N HIS A 157 3.09 8.14 -15.10
CA HIS A 157 3.19 7.11 -16.13
C HIS A 157 1.81 6.58 -16.55
N VAL A 158 0.92 6.27 -15.61
CA VAL A 158 -0.45 5.82 -15.88
C VAL A 158 -1.23 6.86 -16.68
N GLU A 159 -1.10 8.13 -16.35
CA GLU A 159 -1.77 9.25 -17.05
C GLU A 159 -1.39 9.34 -18.53
N THR A 160 -0.19 8.91 -18.94
CA THR A 160 0.22 8.89 -20.35
C THR A 160 -0.63 7.95 -21.21
N PHE A 161 -1.36 7.03 -20.61
CA PHE A 161 -2.27 6.10 -21.29
C PHE A 161 -3.72 6.57 -21.33
N GLU A 162 -4.01 7.79 -20.88
CA GLU A 162 -5.33 8.43 -20.96
C GLU A 162 -6.46 7.63 -20.30
N PRO A 163 -6.34 7.24 -19.02
CA PRO A 163 -7.47 6.67 -18.27
C PRO A 163 -8.56 7.73 -18.09
N THR A 164 -9.80 7.28 -17.88
CA THR A 164 -10.92 8.20 -17.59
C THR A 164 -10.83 8.76 -16.17
N MET A 165 -10.38 7.94 -15.24
CA MET A 165 -10.19 8.32 -13.83
C MET A 165 -9.06 7.49 -13.24
N VAL A 166 -8.27 8.10 -12.37
CA VAL A 166 -7.26 7.41 -11.56
C VAL A 166 -7.45 7.80 -10.10
N LYS A 167 -7.54 6.81 -9.24
CA LYS A 167 -7.54 6.96 -7.78
C LYS A 167 -6.54 6.02 -7.14
N VAL A 168 -6.08 6.36 -5.94
CA VAL A 168 -5.07 5.62 -5.19
C VAL A 168 -5.62 5.17 -3.85
N ALA A 169 -5.52 3.86 -3.58
CA ALA A 169 -5.73 3.27 -2.27
C ALA A 169 -4.39 2.90 -1.65
N GLY A 170 -4.05 3.53 -0.53
CA GLY A 170 -2.86 3.25 0.27
C GLY A 170 -3.25 2.66 1.61
N LEU A 171 -2.78 1.45 1.93
CA LEU A 171 -3.06 0.88 3.25
C LEU A 171 -2.36 1.69 4.34
N LEU A 172 -1.08 1.96 4.15
CA LEU A 172 -0.27 2.77 5.05
C LEU A 172 0.24 4.02 4.33
N VAL A 173 0.10 5.16 4.97
CA VAL A 173 0.69 6.43 4.51
C VAL A 173 1.56 6.98 5.64
N LYS A 174 2.85 7.16 5.39
CA LYS A 174 3.77 7.68 6.39
C LYS A 174 3.70 9.19 6.52
N ARG A 175 3.73 9.68 7.76
CA ARG A 175 4.00 11.09 8.05
C ARG A 175 5.49 11.36 7.90
N VAL A 176 5.88 11.90 6.78
CA VAL A 176 7.27 12.30 6.52
C VAL A 176 7.34 13.80 6.24
N PRO A 177 8.41 14.49 6.71
CA PRO A 177 8.64 15.89 6.38
C PRO A 177 8.71 16.07 4.87
N ASN A 178 8.11 17.13 4.34
CA ASN A 178 8.13 17.48 2.91
C ASN A 178 7.35 16.55 1.97
N MET A 179 6.38 15.78 2.46
CA MET A 179 5.41 15.16 1.57
C MET A 179 4.55 16.29 0.97
N ALA A 180 4.84 16.63 -0.29
CA ALA A 180 4.31 17.85 -0.94
C ALA A 180 2.80 17.78 -1.23
N GLU A 181 2.23 16.58 -1.38
CA GLU A 181 0.82 16.36 -1.72
C GLU A 181 0.34 15.02 -1.17
N ASN A 182 -0.89 14.98 -0.72
CA ASN A 182 -1.55 13.71 -0.44
C ASN A 182 -1.95 13.05 -1.78
N LEU A 183 -1.14 12.10 -2.23
CA LEU A 183 -1.34 11.36 -3.47
C LEU A 183 -2.32 10.19 -3.32
N THR A 184 -2.93 10.03 -2.15
CA THR A 184 -3.76 8.88 -1.81
C THR A 184 -5.19 9.33 -1.56
N ASP A 185 -6.14 8.77 -2.32
CA ASP A 185 -7.58 9.08 -2.18
C ASP A 185 -8.22 8.31 -1.03
N TYR A 186 -7.81 7.05 -0.85
CA TYR A 186 -8.32 6.15 0.19
C TYR A 186 -7.17 5.69 1.07
N VAL A 187 -7.10 6.25 2.28
CA VAL A 187 -6.03 5.94 3.24
C VAL A 187 -6.54 4.96 4.28
N GLY A 188 -5.86 3.83 4.44
CA GLY A 188 -6.14 2.89 5.54
C GLY A 188 -5.70 3.48 6.87
N PHE A 189 -4.41 3.69 7.03
CA PHE A 189 -3.79 4.20 8.26
C PHE A 189 -2.73 5.24 7.91
N GLU A 190 -2.73 6.35 8.64
CA GLU A 190 -1.64 7.31 8.65
C GLU A 190 -0.71 6.96 9.80
N ILE A 191 0.55 6.69 9.51
CA ILE A 191 1.53 6.20 10.50
C ILE A 191 2.75 7.10 10.60
N PRO A 192 3.44 7.13 11.76
CA PRO A 192 4.76 7.74 11.90
C PRO A 192 5.79 7.09 10.96
N ASN A 193 6.94 7.74 10.79
CA ASN A 193 8.05 7.18 10.01
C ASN A 193 8.75 6.04 10.77
N ARG A 194 8.07 4.90 10.88
CA ARG A 194 8.62 3.65 11.43
C ARG A 194 8.83 2.62 10.34
N PHE A 195 9.77 1.70 10.55
CA PHE A 195 9.93 0.56 9.68
C PHE A 195 9.01 -0.57 10.14
N VAL A 196 8.03 -0.87 9.29
CA VAL A 196 7.00 -1.89 9.57
C VAL A 196 7.09 -3.03 8.57
N VAL A 197 6.73 -4.23 9.03
CA VAL A 197 6.75 -5.48 8.27
C VAL A 197 5.46 -6.26 8.53
N GLY A 198 5.19 -7.26 7.72
CA GLY A 198 3.99 -8.08 7.84
C GLY A 198 2.85 -7.62 6.93
N TYR A 199 1.84 -8.46 6.79
CA TYR A 199 0.74 -8.26 5.83
C TYR A 199 1.25 -8.00 4.41
N ALA A 200 2.21 -8.81 3.97
CA ALA A 200 3.00 -8.75 2.75
C ALA A 200 4.12 -7.68 2.70
N LEU A 201 4.19 -6.76 3.64
CA LEU A 201 5.36 -5.90 3.80
C LEU A 201 6.56 -6.71 4.26
N ASP A 202 7.74 -6.42 3.72
CA ASP A 202 8.95 -7.19 3.94
C ASP A 202 10.14 -6.37 4.43
N TYR A 203 11.11 -7.10 4.91
CA TYR A 203 12.50 -6.68 5.02
C TYR A 203 13.36 -7.75 4.35
N ASN A 204 13.97 -7.43 3.21
CA ASN A 204 14.77 -8.36 2.39
C ASN A 204 14.05 -9.69 2.08
N GLU A 205 12.76 -9.62 1.69
CA GLU A 205 11.85 -10.73 1.37
C GLU A 205 11.33 -11.53 2.58
N TYR A 206 11.78 -11.24 3.81
CA TYR A 206 11.28 -11.85 5.04
C TYR A 206 10.06 -11.10 5.59
N PHE A 207 9.31 -11.71 6.49
CA PHE A 207 8.15 -11.19 7.21
C PHE A 207 6.85 -11.04 6.42
N ARG A 208 6.80 -11.33 5.12
CA ARG A 208 5.56 -11.19 4.33
C ARG A 208 4.43 -12.11 4.80
N ASP A 209 4.77 -13.19 5.50
CA ASP A 209 3.85 -14.20 6.04
C ASP A 209 3.22 -13.81 7.38
N LEU A 210 3.73 -12.79 8.08
CA LEU A 210 3.04 -12.22 9.23
C LEU A 210 1.63 -11.74 8.85
N SER A 211 0.63 -12.10 9.66
CA SER A 211 -0.75 -11.62 9.44
C SER A 211 -0.95 -10.18 9.88
N HIS A 212 -0.28 -9.80 10.97
CA HIS A 212 -0.30 -8.46 11.53
C HIS A 212 0.73 -7.56 10.84
N ILE A 213 0.57 -6.24 10.95
CA ILE A 213 1.65 -5.29 10.71
C ILE A 213 2.39 -5.11 12.03
N CYS A 214 3.70 -5.37 12.01
CA CYS A 214 4.58 -5.34 13.16
C CYS A 214 5.72 -4.33 12.98
N VAL A 215 6.28 -3.83 14.07
CA VAL A 215 7.54 -3.07 14.04
C VAL A 215 8.68 -4.07 14.09
N ILE A 216 9.61 -3.98 13.13
CA ILE A 216 10.81 -4.82 13.11
C ILE A 216 11.78 -4.39 14.21
N SER A 217 12.37 -5.36 14.93
CA SER A 217 13.41 -5.09 15.94
C SER A 217 14.78 -4.85 15.31
N GLU A 218 15.69 -4.28 16.07
CA GLU A 218 17.09 -4.16 15.63
C GLU A 218 17.76 -5.53 15.43
N THR A 219 17.36 -6.52 16.25
CA THR A 219 17.77 -7.93 16.07
C THR A 219 17.29 -8.48 14.73
N GLY A 220 16.03 -8.25 14.38
CA GLY A 220 15.46 -8.65 13.09
C GLY A 220 16.16 -7.98 11.92
N LYS A 221 16.44 -6.68 12.01
CA LYS A 221 17.20 -5.96 10.97
C LYS A 221 18.60 -6.53 10.80
N ALA A 222 19.31 -6.82 11.90
CA ALA A 222 20.65 -7.38 11.85
C ALA A 222 20.67 -8.81 11.27
N LYS A 223 19.70 -9.65 11.69
CA LYS A 223 19.59 -11.05 11.27
C LYS A 223 19.31 -11.23 9.78
N TYR A 224 18.45 -10.37 9.20
CA TYR A 224 18.02 -10.46 7.82
C TYR A 224 18.64 -9.41 6.90
N LYS A 225 19.72 -8.78 7.34
CA LYS A 225 20.50 -7.86 6.52
C LYS A 225 21.22 -8.64 5.40
N VAL A 226 21.05 -8.21 4.17
CA VAL A 226 21.77 -8.71 2.97
C VAL A 226 22.97 -7.82 2.69
#